data_00b1f7ee2516596e8eebf2f35e3c3ce0
#
_entry.id   00b1f7ee2516596e8eebf2f35e3c3ce0
#
_cell.length_a   1.000
_cell.length_b   1.000
_cell.length_c   1.000
_cell.angle_alpha   90.00
_cell.angle_beta   90.00
_cell.angle_gamma   90.00
#
_symmetry.space_group_name_H-M   'P 1'
#
loop_
_entity.id
_entity.type
_entity.pdbx_description
1 polymer ?
#
loop_
_entity_poly.entity_id
_entity_poly.type
_entity_poly.pdbx_seq_one_letter_code
_entity_poly.pdbx_strand_id
1 'polypeptide(L)'
;MAAFVVIPVLLAEELGVVANDLWWVYLLLLGGGFVAMLPVMIAAEKLQRQKLSFITAVACVTFAMLLLAIFRGPLLTPIMLLLFFAAFNLLEASLPSWLSKACPPGQKGTAMGIYSTSQFFGAFVGGLLGGWSVQQLGVDSLFLLLAAIGVAWWLAALGLQAPKALQTVVLNSGDMGHEDFAKLILKVPGVEDILVVSGEQLAYAKVNKKTVDMSGLKPYFNR
;
A
#
# COMPACT_ATOMS: atom_id res chain seq x y z
N MET A 1 11.35 -1.42 -7.89
CA MET A 1 12.74 -0.95 -8.08
C MET A 1 13.34 -1.40 -9.40
N ALA A 2 13.19 -2.65 -9.87
CA ALA A 2 13.71 -3.04 -11.19
C ALA A 2 13.24 -2.12 -12.33
N ALA A 3 11.97 -1.72 -12.35
CA ALA A 3 11.45 -0.74 -13.32
C ALA A 3 12.18 0.61 -13.27
N PHE A 4 12.54 1.09 -12.08
CA PHE A 4 13.26 2.36 -11.92
C PHE A 4 14.68 2.34 -12.51
N VAL A 5 15.31 1.16 -12.59
CA VAL A 5 16.64 1.00 -13.22
C VAL A 5 16.55 1.14 -14.73
N VAL A 6 15.46 0.68 -15.34
CA VAL A 6 15.31 0.67 -16.80
C VAL A 6 14.68 1.96 -17.36
N ILE A 7 13.88 2.67 -16.56
CA ILE A 7 13.19 3.89 -17.02
C ILE A 7 14.14 4.93 -17.61
N PRO A 8 15.31 5.27 -17.02
CA PRO A 8 16.25 6.21 -17.65
C PRO A 8 16.72 5.76 -19.03
N VAL A 9 17.01 4.47 -19.19
CA VAL A 9 17.43 3.88 -20.46
C VAL A 9 16.31 4.02 -21.48
N LEU A 10 15.10 3.62 -21.10
CA LEU A 10 13.92 3.72 -21.95
C LEU A 10 13.61 5.18 -22.38
N LEU A 11 13.73 6.15 -21.47
CA LEU A 11 13.51 7.56 -21.76
C LEU A 11 14.56 8.11 -22.73
N ALA A 12 15.81 7.68 -22.60
CA ALA A 12 16.88 8.08 -23.50
C ALA A 12 16.69 7.48 -24.90
N GLU A 13 16.36 6.19 -24.98
CA GLU A 13 16.20 5.48 -26.25
C GLU A 13 14.95 5.90 -27.03
N GLU A 14 13.80 6.02 -26.36
CA GLU A 14 12.51 6.26 -27.02
C GLU A 14 12.15 7.73 -27.18
N LEU A 15 12.60 8.59 -26.26
CA LEU A 15 12.24 10.01 -26.24
C LEU A 15 13.45 10.94 -26.43
N GLY A 16 14.65 10.39 -26.53
CA GLY A 16 15.88 11.19 -26.68
C GLY A 16 16.16 12.07 -25.46
N VAL A 17 15.64 11.72 -24.27
CA VAL A 17 15.85 12.50 -23.05
C VAL A 17 17.29 12.43 -22.63
N VAL A 18 17.95 13.58 -22.56
CA VAL A 18 19.35 13.69 -22.10
C VAL A 18 19.42 13.51 -20.59
N ALA A 19 20.54 13.00 -20.10
CA ALA A 19 20.73 12.73 -18.67
C ALA A 19 20.47 13.96 -17.78
N ASN A 20 20.78 15.17 -18.25
CA ASN A 20 20.54 16.41 -17.52
C ASN A 20 19.04 16.76 -17.36
N ASP A 21 18.18 16.23 -18.22
CA ASP A 21 16.72 16.52 -18.21
C ASP A 21 15.91 15.42 -17.52
N LEU A 22 16.52 14.29 -17.16
CA LEU A 22 15.85 13.17 -16.50
C LEU A 22 15.12 13.59 -15.22
N TRP A 23 15.69 14.51 -14.44
CA TRP A 23 15.06 14.95 -13.19
C TRP A 23 13.71 15.65 -13.41
N TRP A 24 13.59 16.46 -14.48
CA TRP A 24 12.32 17.08 -14.86
C TRP A 24 11.29 16.02 -15.25
N VAL A 25 11.69 15.05 -16.07
CA VAL A 25 10.80 13.97 -16.51
C VAL A 25 10.33 13.16 -15.31
N TYR A 26 11.23 12.81 -14.40
CA TYR A 26 10.83 12.13 -13.15
C TYR A 26 9.92 12.99 -12.28
N LEU A 27 10.18 14.29 -12.18
CA LEU A 27 9.31 15.20 -11.43
C LEU A 27 7.88 15.22 -12.01
N LEU A 28 7.76 15.27 -13.33
CA LEU A 28 6.46 15.23 -14.01
C LEU A 28 5.76 13.88 -13.86
N LEU A 29 6.48 12.78 -14.02
CA LEU A 29 5.92 11.44 -13.93
C LEU A 29 5.52 11.07 -12.48
N LEU A 30 6.40 11.31 -11.51
CA LEU A 30 6.12 11.06 -10.09
C LEU A 30 5.06 12.02 -9.56
N GLY A 31 5.21 13.32 -9.84
CA GLY A 31 4.26 14.36 -9.41
C GLY A 31 2.90 14.19 -10.07
N GLY A 32 2.87 13.96 -11.39
CA GLY A 32 1.63 13.67 -12.12
C GLY A 32 0.97 12.38 -11.64
N GLY A 33 1.76 11.33 -11.42
CA GLY A 33 1.27 10.08 -10.84
C GLY A 33 0.71 10.26 -9.42
N PHE A 34 1.36 11.09 -8.59
CA PHE A 34 0.86 11.44 -7.26
C PHE A 34 -0.49 12.16 -7.33
N VAL A 35 -0.60 13.18 -8.19
CA VAL A 35 -1.87 13.91 -8.38
C VAL A 35 -2.96 12.98 -8.91
N ALA A 36 -2.64 12.10 -9.86
CA ALA A 36 -3.59 11.16 -10.45
C ALA A 36 -4.09 10.10 -9.44
N MET A 37 -3.29 9.69 -8.46
CA MET A 37 -3.71 8.72 -7.45
C MET A 37 -4.72 9.29 -6.44
N LEU A 38 -4.67 10.61 -6.14
CA LEU A 38 -5.48 11.23 -5.08
C LEU A 38 -6.99 11.00 -5.24
N PRO A 39 -7.61 11.27 -6.41
CA PRO A 39 -9.04 11.04 -6.58
C PRO A 39 -9.42 9.56 -6.43
N VAL A 40 -8.56 8.65 -6.89
CA VAL A 40 -8.79 7.20 -6.76
C VAL A 40 -8.73 6.78 -5.30
N MET A 41 -7.74 7.26 -4.56
CA MET A 41 -7.58 6.97 -3.12
C MET A 41 -8.78 7.49 -2.31
N ILE A 42 -9.19 8.74 -2.54
CA ILE A 42 -10.34 9.36 -1.87
C ILE A 42 -11.64 8.61 -2.21
N ALA A 43 -11.85 8.26 -3.48
CA ALA A 43 -13.01 7.51 -3.91
C ALA A 43 -13.04 6.10 -3.28
N ALA A 44 -11.90 5.41 -3.26
CA ALA A 44 -11.78 4.09 -2.66
C ALA A 44 -12.10 4.09 -1.16
N GLU A 45 -11.69 5.14 -0.45
CA GLU A 45 -11.98 5.29 0.98
C GLU A 45 -13.46 5.64 1.23
N LYS A 46 -14.02 6.61 0.51
CA LYS A 46 -15.44 6.99 0.61
C LYS A 46 -16.38 5.84 0.28
N LEU A 47 -16.09 5.11 -0.79
CA LEU A 47 -16.90 3.97 -1.25
C LEU A 47 -16.62 2.67 -0.48
N GLN A 48 -15.66 2.66 0.46
CA GLN A 48 -15.21 1.47 1.19
C GLN A 48 -14.79 0.32 0.25
N ARG A 49 -14.21 0.67 -0.91
CA ARG A 49 -13.76 -0.27 -1.96
C ARG A 49 -12.24 -0.35 -2.05
N GLN A 50 -11.56 -0.31 -0.90
CA GLN A 50 -10.11 -0.31 -0.84
C GLN A 50 -9.47 -1.54 -1.53
N LYS A 51 -10.06 -2.74 -1.34
CA LYS A 51 -9.61 -3.96 -2.03
C LYS A 51 -9.67 -3.82 -3.55
N LEU A 52 -10.77 -3.29 -4.08
CA LEU A 52 -10.93 -3.10 -5.52
C LEU A 52 -9.86 -2.13 -6.06
N SER A 53 -9.66 -1.01 -5.37
CA SER A 53 -8.63 -0.02 -5.72
C SER A 53 -7.23 -0.66 -5.75
N PHE A 54 -6.90 -1.49 -4.76
CA PHE A 54 -5.63 -2.22 -4.71
C PHE A 54 -5.46 -3.17 -5.90
N ILE A 55 -6.45 -4.03 -6.17
CA ILE A 55 -6.41 -4.99 -7.29
C ILE A 55 -6.30 -4.25 -8.62
N THR A 56 -7.02 -3.13 -8.79
CA THR A 56 -6.95 -2.30 -9.99
C THR A 56 -5.55 -1.67 -10.14
N ALA A 57 -4.95 -1.18 -9.06
CA ALA A 57 -3.61 -0.62 -9.09
C ALA A 57 -2.56 -1.67 -9.50
N VAL A 58 -2.63 -2.89 -8.95
CA VAL A 58 -1.75 -3.99 -9.36
C VAL A 58 -1.96 -4.33 -10.84
N ALA A 59 -3.21 -4.37 -11.30
CA ALA A 59 -3.53 -4.59 -12.72
C ALA A 59 -2.96 -3.49 -13.62
N CYS A 60 -3.07 -2.21 -13.22
CA CYS A 60 -2.52 -1.08 -13.97
C CYS A 60 -0.98 -1.14 -14.06
N VAL A 61 -0.29 -1.46 -12.96
CA VAL A 61 1.17 -1.67 -12.99
C VAL A 61 1.53 -2.79 -13.96
N THR A 62 0.86 -3.93 -13.85
CA THR A 62 1.09 -5.09 -14.71
C THR A 62 0.84 -4.78 -16.17
N PHE A 63 -0.26 -4.10 -16.47
CA PHE A 63 -0.65 -3.69 -17.82
C PHE A 63 0.36 -2.71 -18.43
N ALA A 64 0.81 -1.72 -17.64
CA ALA A 64 1.83 -0.78 -18.09
C ALA A 64 3.15 -1.49 -18.44
N MET A 65 3.59 -2.45 -17.59
CA MET A 65 4.81 -3.23 -17.87
C MET A 65 4.64 -4.09 -19.12
N LEU A 66 3.49 -4.73 -19.30
CA LEU A 66 3.21 -5.56 -20.47
C LEU A 66 3.21 -4.73 -21.77
N LEU A 67 2.54 -3.58 -21.76
CA LEU A 67 2.51 -2.72 -22.96
C LEU A 67 3.90 -2.14 -23.29
N LEU A 68 4.68 -1.72 -22.28
CA LEU A 68 6.05 -1.26 -22.49
C LEU A 68 7.00 -2.36 -22.98
N ALA A 69 6.68 -3.63 -22.75
CA ALA A 69 7.42 -4.75 -23.32
C ALA A 69 7.16 -4.97 -24.81
N ILE A 70 5.95 -4.68 -25.27
CA ILE A 70 5.50 -5.06 -26.62
C ILE A 70 5.44 -3.84 -27.55
N PHE A 71 4.99 -2.72 -27.02
CA PHE A 71 4.76 -1.49 -27.79
C PHE A 71 5.45 -0.30 -27.11
N ARG A 72 6.21 0.45 -27.90
CA ARG A 72 6.86 1.69 -27.47
C ARG A 72 6.67 2.78 -28.49
N GLY A 73 6.84 4.01 -28.06
CA GLY A 73 6.76 5.16 -28.94
C GLY A 73 6.62 6.47 -28.16
N PRO A 74 6.80 7.60 -28.84
CA PRO A 74 6.92 8.91 -28.19
C PRO A 74 5.67 9.34 -27.42
N LEU A 75 4.51 8.80 -27.75
CA LEU A 75 3.25 9.10 -27.06
C LEU A 75 2.88 8.00 -26.05
N LEU A 76 3.05 6.72 -26.42
CA LEU A 76 2.63 5.60 -25.59
C LEU A 76 3.52 5.44 -24.35
N THR A 77 4.83 5.58 -24.51
CA THR A 77 5.80 5.39 -23.41
C THR A 77 5.52 6.34 -22.23
N PRO A 78 5.39 7.66 -22.40
CA PRO A 78 5.11 8.55 -21.26
C PRO A 78 3.74 8.30 -20.64
N ILE A 79 2.72 7.92 -21.41
CA ILE A 79 1.39 7.59 -20.89
C ILE A 79 1.45 6.34 -20.02
N MET A 80 2.15 5.30 -20.47
CA MET A 80 2.28 4.06 -19.70
C MET A 80 3.15 4.27 -18.44
N LEU A 81 4.19 5.08 -18.52
CA LEU A 81 4.97 5.47 -17.35
C LEU A 81 4.13 6.27 -16.35
N LEU A 82 3.30 7.22 -16.81
CA LEU A 82 2.40 7.97 -15.93
C LEU A 82 1.40 7.04 -15.24
N LEU A 83 0.81 6.07 -15.98
CA LEU A 83 -0.07 5.05 -15.43
C LEU A 83 0.64 4.20 -14.38
N PHE A 84 1.87 3.76 -14.69
CA PHE A 84 2.72 3.02 -13.76
C PHE A 84 2.96 3.82 -12.47
N PHE A 85 3.39 5.07 -12.57
CA PHE A 85 3.66 5.90 -11.40
C PHE A 85 2.41 6.22 -10.58
N ALA A 86 1.26 6.45 -11.22
CA ALA A 86 0.00 6.66 -10.52
C ALA A 86 -0.42 5.42 -9.72
N ALA A 87 -0.35 4.24 -10.33
CA ALA A 87 -0.67 3.00 -9.68
C ALA A 87 0.35 2.62 -8.60
N PHE A 88 1.64 2.85 -8.85
CA PHE A 88 2.72 2.63 -7.89
C PHE A 88 2.55 3.49 -6.64
N ASN A 89 2.33 4.80 -6.80
CA ASN A 89 2.09 5.71 -5.68
C ASN A 89 0.85 5.30 -4.87
N LEU A 90 -0.22 4.85 -5.54
CA LEU A 90 -1.42 4.35 -4.87
C LEU A 90 -1.14 3.11 -4.02
N LEU A 91 -0.34 2.16 -4.53
CA LEU A 91 0.08 0.97 -3.79
C LEU A 91 0.97 1.33 -2.60
N GLU A 92 1.94 2.21 -2.82
CA GLU A 92 2.88 2.69 -1.80
C GLU A 92 2.16 3.36 -0.62
N ALA A 93 1.12 4.16 -0.90
CA ALA A 93 0.30 4.80 0.12
C ALA A 93 -0.68 3.82 0.80
N SER A 94 -1.21 2.85 0.05
CA SER A 94 -2.25 1.94 0.54
C SER A 94 -1.71 0.84 1.44
N LEU A 95 -0.56 0.25 1.10
CA LEU A 95 -0.01 -0.91 1.83
C LEU A 95 0.29 -0.63 3.30
N PRO A 96 1.01 0.45 3.68
CA PRO A 96 1.24 0.79 5.09
C PRO A 96 -0.06 1.09 5.84
N SER A 97 -1.00 1.75 5.18
CA SER A 97 -2.32 2.04 5.75
C SER A 97 -3.10 0.77 6.07
N TRP A 98 -3.09 -0.21 5.17
CA TRP A 98 -3.75 -1.50 5.37
C TRP A 98 -3.10 -2.29 6.50
N LEU A 99 -1.77 -2.35 6.51
CA LEU A 99 -1.02 -3.02 7.56
C LEU A 99 -1.34 -2.42 8.93
N SER A 100 -1.31 -1.09 9.04
CA SER A 100 -1.65 -0.40 10.30
C SER A 100 -3.09 -0.68 10.78
N LYS A 101 -4.04 -0.86 9.85
CA LYS A 101 -5.43 -1.23 10.19
C LYS A 101 -5.55 -2.69 10.60
N ALA A 102 -4.77 -3.59 9.99
CA ALA A 102 -4.83 -5.03 10.25
C ALA A 102 -4.10 -5.43 11.54
N CYS A 103 -3.07 -4.69 11.95
CA CYS A 103 -2.25 -5.04 13.12
C CYS A 103 -3.01 -4.87 14.44
N PRO A 104 -2.81 -5.78 15.41
CA PRO A 104 -3.29 -5.60 16.79
C PRO A 104 -2.75 -4.31 17.44
N PRO A 105 -3.49 -3.71 18.40
CA PRO A 105 -2.96 -2.63 19.22
C PRO A 105 -1.66 -3.06 19.91
N GLY A 106 -0.66 -2.18 19.95
CA GLY A 106 0.65 -2.46 20.58
C GLY A 106 1.66 -3.18 19.69
N GLN A 107 1.27 -3.80 18.57
CA GLN A 107 2.19 -4.50 17.65
C GLN A 107 2.47 -3.74 16.35
N LYS A 108 1.93 -2.55 16.19
CA LYS A 108 2.09 -1.73 14.96
C LYS A 108 3.55 -1.45 14.63
N GLY A 109 4.37 -1.12 15.63
CA GLY A 109 5.80 -0.84 15.43
C GLY A 109 6.54 -2.02 14.83
N THR A 110 6.36 -3.21 15.40
CA THR A 110 6.97 -4.45 14.91
C THR A 110 6.51 -4.78 13.49
N ALA A 111 5.21 -4.70 13.24
CA ALA A 111 4.66 -4.98 11.91
C ALA A 111 5.16 -3.99 10.84
N MET A 112 5.24 -2.70 11.18
CA MET A 112 5.80 -1.69 10.28
C MET A 112 7.30 -1.89 10.06
N GLY A 113 8.04 -2.33 11.08
CA GLY A 113 9.46 -2.69 10.96
C GLY A 113 9.66 -3.86 9.98
N ILE A 114 8.89 -4.93 10.11
CA ILE A 114 8.94 -6.09 9.20
C ILE A 114 8.58 -5.66 7.77
N TYR A 115 7.52 -4.85 7.61
CA TYR A 115 7.10 -4.31 6.31
C TYR A 115 8.23 -3.52 5.65
N SER A 116 8.80 -2.54 6.36
CA SER A 116 9.87 -1.70 5.82
C SER A 116 11.11 -2.51 5.46
N THR A 117 11.50 -3.47 6.30
CA THR A 117 12.62 -4.37 6.02
C THR A 117 12.37 -5.19 4.75
N SER A 118 11.17 -5.77 4.61
CA SER A 118 10.78 -6.52 3.42
C SER A 118 10.76 -5.64 2.16
N GLN A 119 10.28 -4.39 2.28
CA GLN A 119 10.23 -3.42 1.20
C GLN A 119 11.63 -3.04 0.72
N PHE A 120 12.54 -2.71 1.64
CA PHE A 120 13.93 -2.37 1.29
C PHE A 120 14.70 -3.57 0.75
N PHE A 121 14.49 -4.75 1.31
CA PHE A 121 15.07 -5.98 0.77
C PHE A 121 14.57 -6.25 -0.65
N GLY A 122 13.27 -6.13 -0.89
CA GLY A 122 12.68 -6.24 -2.23
C GLY A 122 13.20 -5.16 -3.20
N ALA A 123 13.44 -3.95 -2.70
CA ALA A 123 14.04 -2.87 -3.48
C ALA A 123 15.47 -3.20 -3.90
N PHE A 124 16.29 -3.72 -2.99
CA PHE A 124 17.65 -4.17 -3.26
C PHE A 124 17.68 -5.30 -4.30
N VAL A 125 16.93 -6.38 -4.05
CA VAL A 125 16.85 -7.52 -4.97
C VAL A 125 16.31 -7.10 -6.33
N GLY A 126 15.27 -6.26 -6.36
CA GLY A 126 14.70 -5.74 -7.59
C GLY A 126 15.69 -4.87 -8.39
N GLY A 127 16.48 -4.03 -7.71
CA GLY A 127 17.51 -3.23 -8.37
C GLY A 127 18.63 -4.09 -8.95
N LEU A 128 19.12 -5.06 -8.18
CA LEU A 128 20.18 -5.98 -8.61
C LEU A 128 19.75 -6.83 -9.81
N LEU A 129 18.61 -7.51 -9.70
CA LEU A 129 18.08 -8.36 -10.76
C LEU A 129 17.64 -7.54 -11.97
N GLY A 130 17.09 -6.34 -11.76
CA GLY A 130 16.73 -5.42 -12.83
C GLY A 130 17.94 -5.00 -13.65
N GLY A 131 19.02 -4.54 -12.99
CA GLY A 131 20.25 -4.17 -13.67
C GLY A 131 20.89 -5.33 -14.42
N TRP A 132 20.96 -6.50 -13.80
CA TRP A 132 21.47 -7.72 -14.45
C TRP A 132 20.63 -8.12 -15.67
N SER A 133 19.30 -8.12 -15.52
CA SER A 133 18.40 -8.47 -16.62
C SER A 133 18.52 -7.54 -17.82
N VAL A 134 18.63 -6.22 -17.58
CA VAL A 134 18.84 -5.25 -18.69
C VAL A 134 20.12 -5.54 -19.42
N GLN A 135 21.21 -5.83 -18.72
CA GLN A 135 22.53 -6.09 -19.33
C GLN A 135 22.58 -7.39 -20.11
N GLN A 136 21.91 -8.46 -19.63
CA GLN A 136 22.02 -9.79 -20.22
C GLN A 136 20.91 -10.11 -21.23
N LEU A 137 19.69 -9.65 -20.94
CA LEU A 137 18.47 -10.04 -21.67
C LEU A 137 17.82 -8.88 -22.42
N GLY A 138 18.29 -7.66 -22.18
CA GLY A 138 17.71 -6.44 -22.75
C GLY A 138 16.47 -5.92 -22.02
N VAL A 139 16.06 -4.72 -22.43
CA VAL A 139 14.97 -3.95 -21.80
C VAL A 139 13.61 -4.66 -21.95
N ASP A 140 13.32 -5.24 -23.11
CA ASP A 140 12.04 -5.93 -23.38
C ASP A 140 11.83 -7.12 -22.47
N SER A 141 12.87 -7.94 -22.31
CA SER A 141 12.84 -9.12 -21.47
C SER A 141 12.60 -8.77 -20.01
N LEU A 142 13.18 -7.66 -19.52
CA LEU A 142 12.91 -7.18 -18.18
C LEU A 142 11.44 -6.78 -18.01
N PHE A 143 10.88 -6.02 -18.94
CA PHE A 143 9.46 -5.63 -18.86
C PHE A 143 8.53 -6.83 -18.92
N LEU A 144 8.81 -7.83 -19.74
CA LEU A 144 8.06 -9.10 -19.77
C LEU A 144 8.15 -9.86 -18.44
N LEU A 145 9.34 -9.93 -17.84
CA LEU A 145 9.53 -10.55 -16.54
C LEU A 145 8.73 -9.81 -15.46
N LEU A 146 8.78 -8.48 -15.45
CA LEU A 146 8.01 -7.66 -14.52
C LEU A 146 6.50 -7.82 -14.72
N ALA A 147 6.03 -7.92 -15.97
CA ALA A 147 4.64 -8.20 -16.28
C ALA A 147 4.22 -9.60 -15.79
N ALA A 148 5.05 -10.62 -15.97
CA ALA A 148 4.77 -11.98 -15.49
C ALA A 148 4.68 -12.02 -13.95
N ILE A 149 5.62 -11.37 -13.25
CA ILE A 149 5.57 -11.22 -11.79
C ILE A 149 4.32 -10.43 -11.38
N GLY A 150 3.97 -9.38 -12.12
CA GLY A 150 2.77 -8.58 -11.89
C GLY A 150 1.49 -9.39 -12.03
N VAL A 151 1.38 -10.27 -13.03
CA VAL A 151 0.25 -11.20 -13.19
C VAL A 151 0.15 -12.16 -12.01
N ALA A 152 1.27 -12.76 -11.59
CA ALA A 152 1.28 -13.64 -10.41
C ALA A 152 0.84 -12.88 -9.14
N TRP A 153 1.32 -11.66 -8.96
CA TRP A 153 0.91 -10.80 -7.85
C TRP A 153 -0.58 -10.43 -7.94
N TRP A 154 -1.07 -10.09 -9.13
CA TRP A 154 -2.48 -9.76 -9.35
C TRP A 154 -3.40 -10.95 -9.01
N LEU A 155 -3.05 -12.16 -9.44
CA LEU A 155 -3.78 -13.38 -9.09
C LEU A 155 -3.78 -13.62 -7.58
N ALA A 156 -2.65 -13.45 -6.91
CA ALA A 156 -2.56 -13.54 -5.45
C ALA A 156 -3.43 -12.46 -4.77
N ALA A 157 -3.46 -11.24 -5.31
CA ALA A 157 -4.24 -10.12 -4.77
C ALA A 157 -5.76 -10.36 -4.84
N LEU A 158 -6.25 -11.16 -5.79
CA LEU A 158 -7.67 -11.54 -5.85
C LEU A 158 -8.12 -12.30 -4.60
N GLY A 159 -7.22 -13.13 -4.03
CA GLY A 159 -7.46 -13.90 -2.82
C GLY A 159 -7.37 -13.11 -1.51
N LEU A 160 -6.84 -11.88 -1.53
CA LEU A 160 -6.71 -11.07 -0.32
C LEU A 160 -8.08 -10.70 0.25
N GLN A 161 -8.19 -10.70 1.57
CA GLN A 161 -9.35 -10.15 2.26
C GLN A 161 -9.17 -8.65 2.47
N ALA A 162 -10.26 -7.88 2.25
CA ALA A 162 -10.22 -6.46 2.58
C ALA A 162 -9.96 -6.27 4.07
N PRO A 163 -9.09 -5.32 4.47
CA PRO A 163 -8.94 -5.02 5.88
C PRO A 163 -10.29 -4.55 6.44
N LYS A 164 -10.62 -5.05 7.63
CA LYS A 164 -11.83 -4.63 8.34
C LYS A 164 -11.75 -3.13 8.60
N ALA A 165 -12.87 -2.43 8.49
CA ALA A 165 -12.97 -1.00 8.81
C ALA A 165 -12.94 -0.82 10.34
N LEU A 166 -11.78 -1.08 10.95
CA LEU A 166 -11.58 -0.94 12.39
C LEU A 166 -11.23 0.51 12.74
N GLN A 167 -11.85 1.01 13.80
CA GLN A 167 -11.54 2.28 14.42
C GLN A 167 -10.94 2.03 15.80
N THR A 168 -9.90 2.77 16.16
CA THR A 168 -9.39 2.74 17.53
C THR A 168 -10.17 3.74 18.36
N VAL A 169 -10.74 3.26 19.45
CA VAL A 169 -11.45 4.07 20.45
C VAL A 169 -10.65 4.03 21.74
N VAL A 170 -10.48 5.19 22.35
CA VAL A 170 -9.79 5.31 23.66
C VAL A 170 -10.84 5.23 24.74
N LEU A 171 -10.65 4.31 25.66
CA LEU A 171 -11.53 4.05 26.81
C LEU A 171 -10.76 4.27 28.11
N ASN A 172 -11.46 4.65 29.17
CA ASN A 172 -10.90 4.75 30.50
C ASN A 172 -11.28 3.50 31.29
N SER A 173 -10.27 2.78 31.79
CA SER A 173 -10.47 1.57 32.60
C SER A 173 -10.85 1.88 34.05
N GLY A 174 -10.68 3.14 34.50
CA GLY A 174 -10.86 3.49 35.90
C GLY A 174 -9.96 2.65 36.82
N ASP A 175 -10.51 2.26 37.95
CA ASP A 175 -9.80 1.43 38.96
C ASP A 175 -9.98 -0.08 38.70
N MET A 176 -10.56 -0.48 37.57
CA MET A 176 -10.78 -1.88 37.23
C MET A 176 -9.47 -2.56 36.84
N GLY A 177 -9.28 -3.80 37.28
CA GLY A 177 -8.11 -4.60 36.90
C GLY A 177 -8.00 -4.76 35.36
N HIS A 178 -6.79 -4.69 34.82
CA HIS A 178 -6.54 -4.71 33.38
C HIS A 178 -7.15 -5.89 32.66
N GLU A 179 -7.07 -7.10 33.25
CA GLU A 179 -7.63 -8.31 32.66
C GLU A 179 -9.15 -8.34 32.69
N ASP A 180 -9.74 -7.89 33.79
CA ASP A 180 -11.20 -7.87 33.94
C ASP A 180 -11.84 -6.82 33.03
N PHE A 181 -11.20 -5.65 32.89
CA PHE A 181 -11.63 -4.63 31.95
C PHE A 181 -11.54 -5.12 30.51
N ALA A 182 -10.42 -5.76 30.13
CA ALA A 182 -10.26 -6.32 28.80
C ALA A 182 -11.33 -7.38 28.48
N LYS A 183 -11.60 -8.30 29.43
CA LYS A 183 -12.67 -9.31 29.26
C LYS A 183 -14.07 -8.71 29.17
N LEU A 184 -14.32 -7.64 29.87
CA LEU A 184 -15.60 -6.92 29.86
C LEU A 184 -15.83 -6.25 28.49
N ILE A 185 -14.85 -5.50 28.01
CA ILE A 185 -14.97 -4.76 26.76
C ILE A 185 -14.98 -5.69 25.53
N LEU A 186 -14.25 -6.81 25.56
CA LEU A 186 -14.29 -7.82 24.48
C LEU A 186 -15.66 -8.51 24.33
N LYS A 187 -16.53 -8.46 25.36
CA LYS A 187 -17.90 -8.97 25.26
C LYS A 187 -18.85 -8.02 24.50
N VAL A 188 -18.46 -6.77 24.31
CA VAL A 188 -19.28 -5.79 23.59
C VAL A 188 -19.28 -6.15 22.10
N PRO A 189 -20.46 -6.30 21.47
CA PRO A 189 -20.54 -6.63 20.04
C PRO A 189 -19.80 -5.60 19.18
N GLY A 190 -18.97 -6.08 18.27
CA GLY A 190 -18.19 -5.24 17.37
C GLY A 190 -16.85 -4.76 17.90
N VAL A 191 -16.45 -5.13 19.12
CA VAL A 191 -15.08 -5.00 19.62
C VAL A 191 -14.27 -6.20 19.14
N GLU A 192 -13.18 -5.96 18.43
CA GLU A 192 -12.32 -7.01 17.85
C GLU A 192 -11.06 -7.24 18.70
N ASP A 193 -10.54 -6.18 19.32
CA ASP A 193 -9.30 -6.27 20.10
C ASP A 193 -9.20 -5.09 21.09
N ILE A 194 -8.45 -5.29 22.19
CA ILE A 194 -8.22 -4.26 23.19
C ILE A 194 -6.79 -4.36 23.75
N LEU A 195 -6.18 -3.19 23.92
CA LEU A 195 -4.91 -3.02 24.62
C LEU A 195 -5.15 -2.13 25.85
N VAL A 196 -4.96 -2.66 27.04
CA VAL A 196 -4.97 -1.88 28.28
C VAL A 196 -3.53 -1.50 28.61
N VAL A 197 -3.28 -0.21 28.82
CA VAL A 197 -1.93 0.32 29.08
C VAL A 197 -1.64 0.17 30.58
N SER A 198 -0.60 -0.59 30.91
CA SER A 198 -0.18 -0.76 32.31
C SER A 198 0.36 0.56 32.87
N GLY A 199 -0.18 0.99 33.99
CA GLY A 199 0.21 2.25 34.66
C GLY A 199 -0.58 3.48 34.26
N GLU A 200 -1.46 3.37 33.24
CA GLU A 200 -2.41 4.41 32.86
C GLU A 200 -3.83 3.84 32.92
N GLN A 201 -4.80 4.69 33.25
CA GLN A 201 -6.22 4.29 33.20
C GLN A 201 -6.77 4.35 31.78
N LEU A 202 -5.94 4.01 30.78
CA LEU A 202 -6.29 4.10 29.36
C LEU A 202 -6.26 2.72 28.71
N ALA A 203 -7.26 2.48 27.85
CA ALA A 203 -7.35 1.31 27.02
C ALA A 203 -7.67 1.71 25.58
N TYR A 204 -7.04 1.04 24.62
CA TYR A 204 -7.25 1.24 23.19
C TYR A 204 -8.00 0.05 22.64
N ALA A 205 -9.30 0.23 22.35
CA ALA A 205 -10.14 -0.81 21.77
C ALA A 205 -10.24 -0.62 20.26
N LYS A 206 -10.04 -1.71 19.49
CA LYS A 206 -10.34 -1.77 18.07
C LYS A 206 -11.78 -2.21 17.87
N VAL A 207 -12.59 -1.34 17.30
CA VAL A 207 -14.00 -1.57 17.08
C VAL A 207 -14.33 -1.55 15.60
N ASN A 208 -15.23 -2.44 15.17
CA ASN A 208 -15.75 -2.44 13.83
C ASN A 208 -16.83 -1.37 13.70
N LYS A 209 -16.55 -0.31 12.93
CA LYS A 209 -17.43 0.85 12.76
C LYS A 209 -18.87 0.50 12.33
N LYS A 210 -19.05 -0.67 11.66
CA LYS A 210 -20.37 -1.08 11.15
C LYS A 210 -21.21 -1.89 12.14
N THR A 211 -20.56 -2.57 13.08
CA THR A 211 -21.23 -3.55 13.95
C THR A 211 -21.09 -3.23 15.44
N VAL A 212 -20.31 -2.20 15.80
CA VAL A 212 -20.07 -1.87 17.20
C VAL A 212 -21.30 -1.32 17.88
N ASP A 213 -21.62 -1.88 19.04
CA ASP A 213 -22.59 -1.29 19.96
C ASP A 213 -21.92 -0.19 20.79
N MET A 214 -22.04 1.05 20.30
CA MET A 214 -21.47 2.22 20.97
C MET A 214 -22.16 2.50 22.33
N SER A 215 -23.36 2.01 22.56
CA SER A 215 -24.07 2.21 23.83
C SER A 215 -23.40 1.46 24.98
N GLY A 216 -22.88 0.26 24.70
CA GLY A 216 -22.09 -0.52 25.67
C GLY A 216 -20.73 0.07 26.00
N LEU A 217 -20.17 0.92 25.15
CA LEU A 217 -18.87 1.58 25.35
C LEU A 217 -18.97 2.97 25.98
N LYS A 218 -20.14 3.62 25.90
CA LYS A 218 -20.37 4.99 26.40
C LYS A 218 -19.91 5.24 27.85
N PRO A 219 -20.13 4.32 28.82
CA PRO A 219 -19.71 4.54 30.20
C PRO A 219 -18.19 4.69 30.37
N TYR A 220 -17.40 4.18 29.43
CA TYR A 220 -15.94 4.11 29.48
C TYR A 220 -15.25 5.15 28.60
N PHE A 221 -15.98 6.04 27.94
CA PHE A 221 -15.35 7.16 27.24
C PHE A 221 -14.76 8.14 28.25
N ASN A 222 -13.55 8.59 27.97
CA ASN A 222 -12.93 9.66 28.75
C ASN A 222 -13.81 10.92 28.62
N ARG A 223 -14.26 11.45 29.71
CA ARG A 223 -14.97 12.74 29.80
C ARG A 223 -13.96 13.88 29.72
#